data_1245e351963889a0abcaf2bfa0b29450
#
_entry.id   1245e351963889a0abcaf2bfa0b29450
#
_cell.length_a   1.000
_cell.length_b   1.000
_cell.length_c   1.000
_cell.angle_alpha   90.00
_cell.angle_beta   90.00
_cell.angle_gamma   90.00
#
_symmetry.space_group_name_H-M   'P 1'
#
loop_
_entity.id
_entity.type
_entity.pdbx_description
1 polymer ?
#
loop_
_entity_poly.entity_id
_entity_poly.type
_entity_poly.pdbx_seq_one_letter_code
_entity_poly.pdbx_strand_id
1 'polypeptide(L)'
;MHRVEVDGVPTWMPAARLLGPDFEAGSSPGCWHAALAPRDAADVEARLRGLGFGGRALEVRVTPPLGRALVRAARAVDARRRRDTTPGFTRAGARFDAEGRWSLTPEAIALEWGRFAVGCGVKRVADLGCGVGGNSLGFARAGLSVVAVERDAERLACARHNARLYGVEDRITFLLGDAVALATTCPADLFFCDPPWGEHWHRTAVSPEALSPLPALLELRAGRALWAKVPPSADLSTWSERLGASLTIEPVFGRAAGDQQRVKCLWVRCAGAAA
;
A
#
# COMPACT_ATOMS: atom_id res chain seq x y z
N MET A 1 -11.27 10.64 31.86
CA MET A 1 -11.40 10.72 30.40
C MET A 1 -10.39 11.73 29.86
N HIS A 2 -9.83 11.48 28.70
CA HIS A 2 -8.97 12.41 27.98
C HIS A 2 -9.66 12.80 26.68
N ARG A 3 -9.65 14.08 26.34
CA ARG A 3 -10.02 14.53 24.99
C ARG A 3 -8.84 14.27 24.05
N VAL A 4 -9.07 13.46 23.03
CA VAL A 4 -8.10 13.18 21.96
C VAL A 4 -8.56 13.90 20.71
N GLU A 5 -7.70 14.70 20.12
CA GLU A 5 -7.93 15.39 18.86
C GLU A 5 -6.89 14.90 17.86
N VAL A 6 -7.33 14.60 16.63
CA VAL A 6 -6.47 14.16 15.52
C VAL A 6 -6.77 15.03 14.31
N ASP A 7 -5.77 15.78 13.87
CA ASP A 7 -5.83 16.62 12.68
C ASP A 7 -5.00 16.02 11.54
N GLY A 8 -5.34 16.37 10.31
CA GLY A 8 -4.60 15.95 9.12
C GLY A 8 -5.06 14.62 8.52
N VAL A 9 -6.20 14.08 8.96
CA VAL A 9 -6.79 12.86 8.37
C VAL A 9 -7.37 13.20 6.99
N PRO A 10 -6.88 12.59 5.90
CA PRO A 10 -7.40 12.87 4.56
C PRO A 10 -8.88 12.48 4.43
N THR A 11 -9.61 13.18 3.57
CA THR A 11 -11.05 12.93 3.33
C THR A 11 -11.35 11.54 2.75
N TRP A 12 -10.40 10.96 2.01
CA TRP A 12 -10.51 9.60 1.47
C TRP A 12 -10.18 8.51 2.50
N MET A 13 -9.73 8.86 3.71
CA MET A 13 -9.39 7.90 4.77
C MET A 13 -10.65 7.51 5.56
N PRO A 14 -10.97 6.22 5.70
CA PRO A 14 -12.04 5.76 6.59
C PRO A 14 -11.64 5.96 8.05
N ALA A 15 -11.95 7.13 8.58
CA ALA A 15 -11.49 7.58 9.90
C ALA A 15 -11.87 6.61 11.03
N ALA A 16 -13.08 6.06 11.03
CA ALA A 16 -13.50 5.07 12.04
C ALA A 16 -12.60 3.82 12.07
N ARG A 17 -12.07 3.40 10.91
CA ARG A 17 -11.13 2.27 10.84
C ARG A 17 -9.73 2.65 11.31
N LEU A 18 -9.28 3.87 10.99
CA LEU A 18 -7.97 4.36 11.39
C LEU A 18 -7.93 4.72 12.89
N LEU A 19 -8.92 5.47 13.35
CA LEU A 19 -8.93 6.08 14.69
C LEU A 19 -9.61 5.17 15.72
N GLY A 20 -10.70 4.55 15.35
CA GLY A 20 -11.63 3.80 16.19
C GLY A 20 -13.05 4.35 16.08
N PRO A 21 -14.06 3.59 16.57
CA PRO A 21 -15.46 3.93 16.41
C PRO A 21 -15.91 5.13 17.28
N ASP A 22 -15.15 5.47 18.32
CA ASP A 22 -15.52 6.52 19.29
C ASP A 22 -15.19 7.95 18.81
N PHE A 23 -14.56 8.07 17.63
CA PHE A 23 -14.18 9.36 17.07
C PHE A 23 -15.31 9.99 16.26
N GLU A 24 -15.58 11.25 16.55
CA GLU A 24 -16.54 12.09 15.84
C GLU A 24 -15.80 13.15 15.00
N ALA A 25 -16.43 13.56 13.89
CA ALA A 25 -15.90 14.63 13.05
C ALA A 25 -15.88 15.97 13.79
N GLY A 26 -14.77 16.68 13.70
CA GLY A 26 -14.63 18.03 14.23
C GLY A 26 -15.22 19.08 13.30
N SER A 27 -15.03 20.36 13.66
CA SER A 27 -15.54 21.52 12.91
C SER A 27 -14.84 21.76 11.58
N SER A 28 -13.65 21.22 11.41
CA SER A 28 -12.84 21.40 10.19
C SER A 28 -12.63 20.06 9.49
N PRO A 29 -12.58 20.03 8.14
CA PRO A 29 -12.26 18.82 7.39
C PRO A 29 -10.92 18.20 7.82
N GLY A 30 -10.93 16.89 8.07
CA GLY A 30 -9.74 16.15 8.52
C GLY A 30 -9.43 16.25 10.01
N CYS A 31 -10.26 16.97 10.78
CA CYS A 31 -10.20 17.02 12.24
C CYS A 31 -11.20 16.04 12.86
N TRP A 32 -10.72 15.26 13.84
CA TRP A 32 -11.52 14.25 14.55
C TRP A 32 -11.25 14.35 16.05
N HIS A 33 -12.25 14.05 16.87
CA HIS A 33 -12.09 14.08 18.32
C HIS A 33 -12.87 12.97 19.02
N ALA A 34 -12.38 12.56 20.19
CA ALA A 34 -13.03 11.58 21.05
C ALA A 34 -12.72 11.87 22.53
N ALA A 35 -13.60 11.41 23.42
CA ALA A 35 -13.37 11.37 24.85
C ALA A 35 -13.03 9.94 25.28
N LEU A 36 -11.76 9.64 25.52
CA LEU A 36 -11.27 8.28 25.74
C LEU A 36 -10.78 8.05 27.17
N ALA A 37 -10.83 6.80 27.61
CA ALA A 37 -10.14 6.38 28.83
C ALA A 37 -8.60 6.55 28.66
N PRO A 38 -7.83 6.72 29.77
CA PRO A 38 -6.39 7.00 29.67
C PRO A 38 -5.60 5.98 28.84
N ARG A 39 -5.95 4.69 28.94
CA ARG A 39 -5.28 3.61 28.17
C ARG A 39 -5.57 3.70 26.68
N ASP A 40 -6.83 3.96 26.31
CA ASP A 40 -7.25 4.05 24.92
C ASP A 40 -6.66 5.29 24.25
N ALA A 41 -6.65 6.43 24.96
CA ALA A 41 -5.98 7.65 24.50
C ALA A 41 -4.48 7.43 24.26
N ALA A 42 -3.80 6.68 25.13
CA ALA A 42 -2.40 6.35 24.99
C ALA A 42 -2.15 5.37 23.82
N ASP A 43 -3.05 4.43 23.56
CA ASP A 43 -2.98 3.52 22.42
C ASP A 43 -3.11 4.30 21.10
N VAL A 44 -4.06 5.21 20.98
CA VAL A 44 -4.23 6.07 19.81
C VAL A 44 -2.98 6.92 19.58
N GLU A 45 -2.46 7.59 20.61
CA GLU A 45 -1.23 8.38 20.51
C GLU A 45 -0.03 7.54 20.08
N ALA A 46 0.16 6.37 20.67
CA ALA A 46 1.27 5.48 20.34
C ALA A 46 1.22 4.97 18.89
N ARG A 47 0.01 4.70 18.38
CA ARG A 47 -0.25 4.14 17.06
C ARG A 47 -0.11 5.18 15.94
N LEU A 48 -0.53 6.42 16.18
CA LEU A 48 -0.62 7.47 15.15
C LEU A 48 0.56 8.45 15.15
N ARG A 49 1.31 8.56 16.24
CA ARG A 49 2.43 9.51 16.34
C ARG A 49 3.46 9.31 15.24
N GLY A 50 3.80 10.41 14.56
CA GLY A 50 4.81 10.44 13.51
C GLY A 50 4.40 9.75 12.21
N LEU A 51 3.10 9.53 12.03
CA LEU A 51 2.54 9.09 10.75
C LEU A 51 2.06 10.29 9.94
N GLY A 52 2.04 10.11 8.63
CA GLY A 52 1.42 11.03 7.69
C GLY A 52 0.73 10.24 6.58
N PHE A 53 -0.26 10.87 5.98
CA PHE A 53 -1.02 10.31 4.87
C PHE A 53 -1.21 11.38 3.80
N GLY A 54 -1.01 11.00 2.53
CA GLY A 54 -1.20 11.91 1.42
C GLY A 54 -0.35 13.19 1.53
N GLY A 55 0.91 13.07 1.97
CA GLY A 55 1.82 14.21 2.13
C GLY A 55 1.60 15.06 3.39
N ARG A 56 0.62 14.74 4.24
CA ARG A 56 0.32 15.51 5.46
C ARG A 56 0.61 14.69 6.72
N ALA A 57 1.36 15.28 7.66
CA ALA A 57 1.56 14.70 8.98
C ALA A 57 0.26 14.71 9.80
N LEU A 58 0.01 13.65 10.57
CA LEU A 58 -1.04 13.65 11.58
C LEU A 58 -0.57 14.41 12.82
N GLU A 59 -1.42 15.29 13.33
CA GLU A 59 -1.25 15.92 14.64
C GLU A 59 -2.19 15.27 15.65
N VAL A 60 -1.62 14.67 16.70
CA VAL A 60 -2.38 14.05 17.79
C VAL A 60 -2.18 14.85 19.07
N ARG A 61 -3.28 15.41 19.60
CA ARG A 61 -3.30 16.16 20.86
C ARG A 61 -4.15 15.44 21.88
N VAL A 62 -3.66 15.34 23.11
CA VAL A 62 -4.38 14.69 24.23
C VAL A 62 -4.46 15.64 25.41
N THR A 63 -5.68 15.94 25.87
CA THR A 63 -5.95 16.89 26.96
C THR A 63 -6.84 16.22 28.05
N PRO A 64 -6.42 16.21 29.32
CA PRO A 64 -5.10 16.61 29.80
C PRO A 64 -3.98 15.69 29.28
N PRO A 65 -2.71 16.13 29.34
CA PRO A 65 -1.58 15.30 28.86
C PRO A 65 -1.50 13.96 29.58
N LEU A 66 -1.09 12.92 28.85
CA LEU A 66 -0.89 11.58 29.39
C LEU A 66 0.38 11.48 30.24
N GLY A 67 0.34 10.70 31.30
CA GLY A 67 1.53 10.39 32.10
C GLY A 67 2.58 9.62 31.31
N ARG A 68 3.87 9.98 31.46
CA ARG A 68 5.00 9.38 30.73
C ARG A 68 5.06 7.85 30.80
N ALA A 69 4.73 7.28 31.97
CA ALA A 69 4.72 5.83 32.17
C ALA A 69 3.66 5.14 31.30
N LEU A 70 2.48 5.72 31.18
CA LEU A 70 1.37 5.21 30.38
C LEU A 70 1.71 5.25 28.89
N VAL A 71 2.25 6.39 28.41
CA VAL A 71 2.70 6.53 27.01
C VAL A 71 3.78 5.51 26.66
N ARG A 72 4.75 5.29 27.56
CA ARG A 72 5.80 4.28 27.34
C ARG A 72 5.23 2.86 27.29
N ALA A 73 4.29 2.54 28.17
CA ALA A 73 3.62 1.24 28.19
C ALA A 73 2.82 1.00 26.89
N ALA A 74 2.05 2.00 26.44
CA ALA A 74 1.30 1.92 25.19
C ALA A 74 2.22 1.70 23.97
N ARG A 75 3.34 2.42 23.89
CA ARG A 75 4.35 2.21 22.83
C ARG A 75 4.95 0.81 22.84
N ALA A 76 5.19 0.23 24.02
CA ALA A 76 5.70 -1.13 24.13
C ALA A 76 4.65 -2.16 23.66
N VAL A 77 3.37 -1.93 23.95
CA VAL A 77 2.26 -2.75 23.43
C VAL A 77 2.15 -2.63 21.93
N ASP A 78 2.18 -1.41 21.40
CA ASP A 78 2.14 -1.15 19.95
C ASP A 78 3.31 -1.84 19.22
N ALA A 79 4.53 -1.76 19.76
CA ALA A 79 5.69 -2.43 19.21
C ALA A 79 5.57 -3.96 19.18
N ARG A 80 4.87 -4.56 20.16
CA ARG A 80 4.57 -6.01 20.15
C ARG A 80 3.52 -6.36 19.10
N ARG A 81 2.43 -5.58 19.01
CA ARG A 81 1.37 -5.76 17.99
C ARG A 81 1.92 -5.69 16.58
N ARG A 82 2.97 -4.88 16.35
CA ARG A 82 3.65 -4.78 15.03
C ARG A 82 4.28 -6.08 14.55
N ARG A 83 4.43 -7.09 15.41
CA ARG A 83 4.94 -8.42 15.05
C ARG A 83 3.85 -9.34 14.49
N ASP A 84 2.59 -9.12 14.87
CA ASP A 84 1.43 -9.82 14.33
C ASP A 84 0.89 -9.03 13.12
N THR A 85 1.42 -9.34 11.96
CA THR A 85 1.10 -8.64 10.71
C THR A 85 0.49 -9.58 9.69
N THR A 86 -0.29 -9.02 8.79
CA THR A 86 -0.83 -9.75 7.64
C THR A 86 0.30 -10.48 6.90
N PRO A 87 0.22 -11.81 6.75
CA PRO A 87 1.28 -12.58 6.12
C PRO A 87 1.57 -12.14 4.69
N GLY A 88 2.85 -12.16 4.32
CA GLY A 88 3.31 -12.07 2.95
C GLY A 88 2.89 -13.32 2.17
N PHE A 89 3.83 -14.22 1.89
CA PHE A 89 3.49 -15.55 1.39
C PHE A 89 3.12 -16.48 2.53
N THR A 90 2.09 -17.32 2.32
CA THR A 90 1.61 -18.30 3.31
C THR A 90 2.13 -19.70 3.07
N ARG A 91 2.63 -20.01 1.87
CA ARG A 91 3.19 -21.32 1.53
C ARG A 91 4.63 -21.47 2.01
N ALA A 92 4.92 -22.54 2.73
CA ALA A 92 6.29 -22.90 3.08
C ALA A 92 7.13 -23.13 1.82
N GLY A 93 8.41 -22.72 1.85
CA GLY A 93 9.31 -22.83 0.71
C GLY A 93 9.31 -21.61 -0.23
N ALA A 94 8.52 -20.58 0.03
CA ALA A 94 8.61 -19.33 -0.71
C ALA A 94 9.99 -18.68 -0.54
N ARG A 95 10.52 -18.11 -1.62
CA ARG A 95 11.85 -17.48 -1.69
C ARG A 95 11.76 -15.97 -1.73
N PHE A 96 12.69 -15.33 -1.04
CA PHE A 96 12.83 -13.89 -0.94
C PHE A 96 14.31 -13.50 -0.97
N ASP A 97 14.60 -12.32 -1.45
CA ASP A 97 15.80 -11.57 -1.05
C ASP A 97 15.52 -10.73 0.23
N ALA A 98 16.52 -10.02 0.70
CA ALA A 98 16.39 -9.20 1.91
C ALA A 98 15.32 -8.10 1.76
N GLU A 99 15.26 -7.43 0.60
CA GLU A 99 14.30 -6.38 0.30
C GLU A 99 12.89 -6.95 0.07
N GLY A 100 12.75 -8.02 -0.69
CA GLY A 100 11.48 -8.67 -0.98
C GLY A 100 10.73 -9.12 0.27
N ARG A 101 11.46 -9.43 1.36
CA ARG A 101 10.84 -9.78 2.65
C ARG A 101 10.04 -8.61 3.25
N TRP A 102 10.50 -7.37 3.05
CA TRP A 102 9.90 -6.17 3.64
C TRP A 102 8.93 -5.46 2.71
N SER A 103 9.17 -5.53 1.39
CA SER A 103 8.39 -4.85 0.37
C SER A 103 7.19 -5.64 -0.13
N LEU A 104 7.13 -6.95 0.16
CA LEU A 104 6.10 -7.86 -0.34
C LEU A 104 4.69 -7.39 0.01
N THR A 105 3.84 -7.32 -0.99
CA THR A 105 2.40 -7.18 -0.78
C THR A 105 1.84 -8.44 -0.13
N PRO A 106 1.09 -8.34 0.98
CA PRO A 106 0.44 -9.49 1.59
C PRO A 106 -0.38 -10.29 0.59
N GLU A 107 -0.24 -11.61 0.62
CA GLU A 107 -0.86 -12.55 -0.34
C GLU A 107 -2.37 -12.33 -0.51
N ALA A 108 -3.08 -12.15 0.60
CA ALA A 108 -4.52 -11.94 0.59
C ALA A 108 -4.91 -10.62 -0.12
N ILE A 109 -4.09 -9.58 0.03
CA ILE A 109 -4.31 -8.26 -0.59
C ILE A 109 -4.02 -8.36 -2.09
N ALA A 110 -2.90 -8.96 -2.49
CA ALA A 110 -2.57 -9.14 -3.91
C ALA A 110 -3.65 -9.94 -4.65
N LEU A 111 -4.17 -11.00 -4.03
CA LEU A 111 -5.27 -11.79 -4.62
C LEU A 111 -6.57 -10.99 -4.74
N GLU A 112 -6.88 -10.14 -3.77
CA GLU A 112 -8.06 -9.25 -3.83
C GLU A 112 -7.95 -8.25 -4.99
N TRP A 113 -6.78 -7.63 -5.16
CA TRP A 113 -6.53 -6.75 -6.30
C TRP A 113 -6.67 -7.48 -7.64
N GLY A 114 -6.21 -8.74 -7.70
CA GLY A 114 -6.43 -9.59 -8.87
C GLY A 114 -7.92 -9.83 -9.17
N ARG A 115 -8.70 -10.17 -8.14
CA ARG A 115 -10.16 -10.37 -8.28
C ARG A 115 -10.87 -9.08 -8.71
N PHE A 116 -10.46 -7.96 -8.14
CA PHE A 116 -11.00 -6.66 -8.53
C PHE A 116 -10.68 -6.35 -10.00
N ALA A 117 -9.45 -6.63 -10.48
CA ALA A 117 -9.09 -6.46 -11.87
C ALA A 117 -9.95 -7.31 -12.82
N VAL A 118 -10.20 -8.58 -12.45
CA VAL A 118 -11.14 -9.45 -13.18
C VAL A 118 -12.53 -8.82 -13.23
N GLY A 119 -13.03 -8.30 -12.11
CA GLY A 119 -14.31 -7.60 -12.04
C GLY A 119 -14.40 -6.34 -12.92
N CYS A 120 -13.27 -5.69 -13.19
CA CYS A 120 -13.14 -4.58 -14.14
C CYS A 120 -12.97 -5.02 -15.61
N GLY A 121 -13.04 -6.32 -15.91
CA GLY A 121 -12.89 -6.84 -17.27
C GLY A 121 -11.43 -6.97 -17.74
N VAL A 122 -10.43 -6.71 -16.90
CA VAL A 122 -9.01 -6.91 -17.21
C VAL A 122 -8.74 -8.39 -17.47
N LYS A 123 -7.97 -8.69 -18.49
CA LYS A 123 -7.54 -10.05 -18.83
C LYS A 123 -6.03 -10.23 -18.69
N ARG A 124 -5.26 -9.17 -18.96
CA ARG A 124 -3.79 -9.19 -18.95
C ARG A 124 -3.24 -8.03 -18.13
N VAL A 125 -2.30 -8.33 -17.23
CA VAL A 125 -1.60 -7.34 -16.39
C VAL A 125 -0.12 -7.37 -16.71
N ALA A 126 0.50 -6.20 -16.86
CA ALA A 126 1.95 -6.09 -16.79
C ALA A 126 2.34 -5.60 -15.38
N ASP A 127 3.01 -6.47 -14.62
CA ASP A 127 3.58 -6.16 -13.30
C ASP A 127 4.99 -5.63 -13.50
N LEU A 128 5.12 -4.31 -13.49
CA LEU A 128 6.32 -3.57 -13.91
C LEU A 128 7.20 -3.25 -12.68
N GLY A 129 8.11 -4.18 -12.39
CA GLY A 129 8.90 -4.24 -11.17
C GLY A 129 8.35 -5.31 -10.22
N CYS A 130 8.25 -6.56 -10.71
CA CYS A 130 7.54 -7.61 -9.99
C CYS A 130 8.25 -8.11 -8.71
N GLY A 131 9.53 -7.77 -8.52
CA GLY A 131 10.31 -8.24 -7.39
C GLY A 131 10.30 -9.76 -7.28
N VAL A 132 10.00 -10.28 -6.09
CA VAL A 132 9.89 -11.73 -5.84
C VAL A 132 8.51 -12.32 -6.23
N GLY A 133 7.67 -11.55 -6.94
CA GLY A 133 6.45 -12.02 -7.58
C GLY A 133 5.16 -11.88 -6.76
N GLY A 134 5.15 -11.11 -5.66
CA GLY A 134 3.99 -11.03 -4.77
C GLY A 134 2.69 -10.62 -5.47
N ASN A 135 2.73 -9.52 -6.20
CA ASN A 135 1.59 -9.01 -6.95
C ASN A 135 1.28 -9.90 -8.17
N SER A 136 2.30 -10.31 -8.92
CA SER A 136 2.15 -11.23 -10.06
C SER A 136 1.41 -12.51 -9.70
N LEU A 137 1.75 -13.11 -8.54
CA LEU A 137 1.06 -14.30 -8.04
C LEU A 137 -0.40 -14.02 -7.69
N GLY A 138 -0.69 -12.88 -7.08
CA GLY A 138 -2.06 -12.47 -6.75
C GLY A 138 -2.92 -12.36 -8.01
N PHE A 139 -2.43 -11.69 -9.04
CA PHE A 139 -3.10 -11.54 -10.33
C PHE A 139 -3.28 -12.90 -11.04
N ALA A 140 -2.23 -13.73 -11.12
CA ALA A 140 -2.30 -15.03 -11.77
C ALA A 140 -3.27 -15.99 -11.06
N ARG A 141 -3.30 -15.99 -9.73
CA ARG A 141 -4.25 -16.79 -8.93
C ARG A 141 -5.70 -16.32 -9.08
N ALA A 142 -5.91 -15.07 -9.41
CA ALA A 142 -7.24 -14.56 -9.77
C ALA A 142 -7.68 -14.96 -11.18
N GLY A 143 -6.81 -15.58 -11.98
CA GLY A 143 -7.11 -16.07 -13.32
C GLY A 143 -6.59 -15.18 -14.46
N LEU A 144 -5.89 -14.10 -14.15
CA LEU A 144 -5.31 -13.19 -15.16
C LEU A 144 -4.03 -13.78 -15.80
N SER A 145 -3.77 -13.40 -17.04
CA SER A 145 -2.44 -13.56 -17.64
C SER A 145 -1.54 -12.41 -17.20
N VAL A 146 -0.32 -12.71 -16.79
CA VAL A 146 0.61 -11.71 -16.25
C VAL A 146 1.90 -11.66 -17.06
N VAL A 147 2.38 -10.45 -17.39
CA VAL A 147 3.74 -10.20 -17.82
C VAL A 147 4.47 -9.59 -16.60
N ALA A 148 5.37 -10.35 -16.01
CA ALA A 148 6.14 -9.96 -14.84
C ALA A 148 7.53 -9.47 -15.27
N VAL A 149 7.82 -8.19 -15.10
CA VAL A 149 9.08 -7.56 -15.46
C VAL A 149 9.89 -7.28 -14.19
N GLU A 150 11.16 -7.72 -14.18
CA GLU A 150 12.10 -7.43 -13.10
C GLU A 150 13.50 -7.26 -13.67
N ARG A 151 14.25 -6.27 -13.19
CA ARG A 151 15.62 -5.99 -13.66
C ARG A 151 16.69 -6.84 -12.98
N ASP A 152 16.37 -7.36 -11.78
CA ASP A 152 17.27 -8.20 -11.02
C ASP A 152 17.00 -9.67 -11.31
N ALA A 153 18.01 -10.37 -11.80
CA ALA A 153 17.90 -11.77 -12.23
C ALA A 153 17.63 -12.72 -11.05
N GLU A 154 18.17 -12.44 -9.86
CA GLU A 154 17.98 -13.28 -8.68
C GLU A 154 16.55 -13.12 -8.13
N ARG A 155 16.03 -11.89 -8.09
CA ARG A 155 14.62 -11.63 -7.73
C ARG A 155 13.67 -12.29 -8.73
N LEU A 156 13.95 -12.17 -10.02
CA LEU A 156 13.15 -12.84 -11.06
C LEU A 156 13.17 -14.36 -10.91
N ALA A 157 14.32 -14.94 -10.52
CA ALA A 157 14.42 -16.37 -10.22
C ALA A 157 13.59 -16.76 -8.98
N CYS A 158 13.56 -15.91 -7.94
CA CYS A 158 12.65 -16.08 -6.82
C CYS A 158 11.19 -16.03 -7.25
N ALA A 159 10.81 -15.05 -8.09
CA ALA A 159 9.44 -14.93 -8.62
C ALA A 159 9.00 -16.18 -9.40
N ARG A 160 9.85 -16.71 -10.26
CA ARG A 160 9.59 -17.99 -10.98
C ARG A 160 9.44 -19.16 -10.03
N HIS A 161 10.32 -19.28 -9.02
CA HIS A 161 10.21 -20.33 -8.01
C HIS A 161 8.88 -20.23 -7.26
N ASN A 162 8.50 -19.05 -6.81
CA ASN A 162 7.27 -18.80 -6.10
C ASN A 162 6.04 -19.10 -6.97
N ALA A 163 6.08 -18.75 -8.25
CA ALA A 163 4.99 -19.07 -9.19
C ALA A 163 4.76 -20.58 -9.34
N ARG A 164 5.84 -21.38 -9.44
CA ARG A 164 5.75 -22.86 -9.40
C ARG A 164 5.17 -23.35 -8.10
N LEU A 165 5.67 -22.83 -6.98
CA LEU A 165 5.19 -23.19 -5.64
C LEU A 165 3.68 -22.94 -5.49
N TYR A 166 3.17 -21.88 -6.11
CA TYR A 166 1.75 -21.52 -6.08
C TYR A 166 0.93 -22.15 -7.22
N GLY A 167 1.56 -22.87 -8.17
CA GLY A 167 0.90 -23.56 -9.27
C GLY A 167 0.30 -22.62 -10.31
N VAL A 168 0.96 -21.49 -10.58
CA VAL A 168 0.48 -20.46 -11.54
C VAL A 168 1.56 -20.02 -12.54
N GLU A 169 2.66 -20.76 -12.64
CA GLU A 169 3.78 -20.40 -13.53
C GLU A 169 3.35 -20.27 -15.00
N ASP A 170 2.43 -21.13 -15.44
CA ASP A 170 1.87 -21.16 -16.78
C ASP A 170 1.05 -19.91 -17.17
N ARG A 171 0.63 -19.12 -16.16
CA ARG A 171 -0.07 -17.85 -16.38
C ARG A 171 0.84 -16.62 -16.38
N ILE A 172 2.14 -16.80 -16.10
CA ILE A 172 3.07 -15.69 -15.93
C ILE A 172 4.22 -15.77 -16.93
N THR A 173 4.33 -14.77 -17.80
CA THR A 173 5.51 -14.55 -18.64
C THR A 173 6.50 -13.67 -17.88
N PHE A 174 7.70 -14.19 -17.62
CA PHE A 174 8.73 -13.47 -16.89
C PHE A 174 9.76 -12.86 -17.83
N LEU A 175 9.99 -11.57 -17.71
CA LEU A 175 10.94 -10.81 -18.53
C LEU A 175 12.00 -10.18 -17.62
N LEU A 176 13.27 -10.47 -17.93
CA LEU A 176 14.40 -9.78 -17.30
C LEU A 176 14.65 -8.47 -18.05
N GLY A 177 14.55 -7.35 -17.35
CA GLY A 177 14.82 -6.05 -17.97
C GLY A 177 14.24 -4.87 -17.20
N ASP A 178 14.46 -3.70 -17.75
CA ASP A 178 13.95 -2.44 -17.21
C ASP A 178 12.45 -2.27 -17.48
N ALA A 179 11.69 -1.92 -16.45
CA ALA A 179 10.24 -1.77 -16.50
C ALA A 179 9.79 -0.68 -17.47
N VAL A 180 10.51 0.44 -17.56
CA VAL A 180 10.18 1.56 -18.45
C VAL A 180 10.44 1.18 -19.90
N ALA A 181 11.58 0.56 -20.16
CA ALA A 181 11.95 0.14 -21.50
C ALA A 181 11.00 -0.91 -22.09
N LEU A 182 10.51 -1.83 -21.24
CA LEU A 182 9.63 -2.92 -21.67
C LEU A 182 8.13 -2.57 -21.63
N ALA A 183 7.72 -1.53 -20.92
CA ALA A 183 6.31 -1.17 -20.74
C ALA A 183 5.55 -1.03 -22.07
N THR A 184 6.16 -0.37 -23.07
CA THR A 184 5.50 -0.11 -24.36
C THR A 184 5.29 -1.36 -25.19
N THR A 185 6.09 -2.40 -24.97
CA THR A 185 6.03 -3.68 -25.69
C THR A 185 5.22 -4.75 -24.97
N CYS A 186 4.88 -4.53 -23.68
CA CYS A 186 4.08 -5.47 -22.91
C CYS A 186 2.62 -5.47 -23.37
N PRO A 187 2.09 -6.61 -23.84
CA PRO A 187 0.68 -6.71 -24.21
C PRO A 187 -0.19 -6.83 -22.94
N ALA A 188 -0.64 -5.69 -22.41
CA ALA A 188 -1.43 -5.65 -21.19
C ALA A 188 -2.60 -4.66 -21.28
N ASP A 189 -3.68 -4.98 -20.59
CA ASP A 189 -4.85 -4.11 -20.44
C ASP A 189 -4.63 -3.16 -19.25
N LEU A 190 -3.83 -3.62 -18.28
CA LEU A 190 -3.50 -2.91 -17.03
C LEU A 190 -1.99 -2.94 -16.78
N PHE A 191 -1.42 -1.79 -16.48
CA PHE A 191 -0.10 -1.68 -15.87
C PHE A 191 -0.22 -1.67 -14.36
N PHE A 192 0.56 -2.48 -13.69
CA PHE A 192 0.72 -2.45 -12.23
C PHE A 192 2.16 -2.10 -11.89
N CYS A 193 2.35 -1.27 -10.87
CA CYS A 193 3.66 -0.88 -10.37
C CYS A 193 3.68 -0.82 -8.85
N ASP A 194 4.62 -1.55 -8.25
CA ASP A 194 4.98 -1.45 -6.83
C ASP A 194 6.44 -0.95 -6.77
N PRO A 195 6.67 0.36 -6.88
CA PRO A 195 8.02 0.91 -6.94
C PRO A 195 8.75 0.74 -5.61
N PRO A 196 10.09 0.68 -5.59
CA PRO A 196 10.84 0.73 -4.34
C PRO A 196 10.58 2.06 -3.62
N TRP A 197 10.31 2.00 -2.31
CA TRP A 197 10.04 3.20 -1.50
C TRP A 197 11.32 3.86 -0.98
N GLY A 198 12.48 3.19 -1.14
CA GLY A 198 13.76 3.59 -0.60
C GLY A 198 13.96 3.17 0.86
N GLU A 199 15.21 3.01 1.29
CA GLU A 199 15.54 2.58 2.66
C GLU A 199 15.10 3.61 3.73
N HIS A 200 15.06 4.88 3.35
CA HIS A 200 14.76 6.02 4.25
C HIS A 200 13.52 6.80 3.82
N TRP A 201 12.49 6.11 3.31
CA TRP A 201 11.26 6.80 2.94
C TRP A 201 10.63 7.54 4.15
N HIS A 202 10.28 8.79 3.93
CA HIS A 202 9.70 9.62 4.97
C HIS A 202 8.28 9.18 5.31
N ARG A 203 8.01 8.93 6.59
CA ARG A 203 6.69 8.48 7.07
C ARG A 203 5.62 9.56 7.05
N THR A 204 6.00 10.81 6.83
CA THR A 204 5.10 11.96 6.81
C THR A 204 4.81 12.48 5.42
N ALA A 205 5.80 12.48 4.52
CA ALA A 205 5.63 12.93 3.14
C ALA A 205 6.65 12.27 2.21
N VAL A 206 6.17 11.73 1.08
CA VAL A 206 6.98 11.20 -0.03
C VAL A 206 6.46 11.79 -1.31
N SER A 207 7.35 12.44 -2.09
CA SER A 207 6.99 12.90 -3.43
C SER A 207 6.80 11.71 -4.37
N PRO A 208 5.73 11.67 -5.18
CA PRO A 208 5.52 10.63 -6.18
C PRO A 208 6.65 10.55 -7.19
N GLU A 209 7.31 11.68 -7.48
CA GLU A 209 8.44 11.76 -8.41
C GLU A 209 9.66 10.95 -7.91
N ALA A 210 9.76 10.76 -6.58
CA ALA A 210 10.79 9.90 -5.98
C ALA A 210 10.52 8.40 -6.14
N LEU A 211 9.29 8.02 -6.52
CA LEU A 211 8.86 6.61 -6.65
C LEU A 211 9.13 6.07 -8.07
N SER A 212 10.39 6.15 -8.53
CA SER A 212 10.79 5.56 -9.81
C SER A 212 10.53 4.04 -9.81
N PRO A 213 9.97 3.48 -10.89
CA PRO A 213 9.73 4.04 -12.24
C PRO A 213 8.31 4.63 -12.45
N LEU A 214 7.51 4.77 -11.40
CA LEU A 214 6.08 5.06 -11.50
C LEU A 214 5.72 6.34 -12.30
N PRO A 215 6.43 7.49 -12.17
CA PRO A 215 6.12 8.67 -12.98
C PRO A 215 6.28 8.43 -14.49
N ALA A 216 7.37 7.75 -14.89
CA ALA A 216 7.60 7.42 -16.29
C ALA A 216 6.53 6.46 -16.85
N LEU A 217 6.12 5.46 -16.06
CA LEU A 217 5.05 4.52 -16.43
C LEU A 217 3.70 5.21 -16.58
N LEU A 218 3.43 6.23 -15.77
CA LEU A 218 2.21 7.03 -15.89
C LEU A 218 2.15 7.76 -17.24
N GLU A 219 3.27 8.27 -17.75
CA GLU A 219 3.35 8.89 -19.08
C GLU A 219 3.23 7.86 -20.21
N LEU A 220 3.91 6.72 -20.05
CA LEU A 220 3.98 5.68 -21.08
C LEU A 220 2.72 4.81 -21.19
N ARG A 221 1.77 4.94 -20.27
CA ARG A 221 0.59 4.06 -20.24
C ARG A 221 -0.28 4.11 -21.50
N ALA A 222 -0.18 5.16 -22.31
CA ALA A 222 -0.84 5.30 -23.61
C ALA A 222 -2.37 5.00 -23.55
N GLY A 223 -3.05 5.59 -22.56
CA GLY A 223 -4.48 5.36 -22.34
C GLY A 223 -4.84 4.09 -21.56
N ARG A 224 -3.90 3.19 -21.27
CA ARG A 224 -4.15 2.01 -20.42
C ARG A 224 -4.41 2.43 -18.97
N ALA A 225 -5.12 1.61 -18.25
CA ALA A 225 -5.20 1.74 -16.79
C ALA A 225 -3.81 1.50 -16.17
N LEU A 226 -3.49 2.28 -15.12
CA LEU A 226 -2.30 2.06 -14.30
C LEU A 226 -2.70 2.04 -12.83
N TRP A 227 -2.34 0.96 -12.15
CA TRP A 227 -2.49 0.82 -10.71
C TRP A 227 -1.14 0.78 -10.04
N ALA A 228 -1.06 1.37 -8.87
CA ALA A 228 0.20 1.42 -8.13
C ALA A 228 -0.02 1.16 -6.65
N LYS A 229 0.99 0.55 -6.02
CA LYS A 229 1.12 0.47 -4.58
C LYS A 229 2.17 1.50 -4.15
N VAL A 230 1.76 2.48 -3.37
CA VAL A 230 2.65 3.54 -2.91
C VAL A 230 2.64 3.66 -1.39
N PRO A 231 3.67 4.27 -0.76
CA PRO A 231 3.69 4.46 0.69
C PRO A 231 2.49 5.28 1.16
N PRO A 232 2.01 5.06 2.40
CA PRO A 232 0.87 5.81 2.96
C PRO A 232 1.07 7.33 2.94
N SER A 233 2.31 7.78 3.05
CA SER A 233 2.71 9.19 3.07
C SER A 233 2.95 9.80 1.68
N ALA A 234 2.68 9.07 0.59
CA ALA A 234 2.83 9.63 -0.75
C ALA A 234 1.91 10.84 -0.95
N ASP A 235 2.49 11.97 -1.36
CA ASP A 235 1.74 13.18 -1.71
C ASP A 235 1.24 13.07 -3.16
N LEU A 236 -0.01 12.71 -3.31
CA LEU A 236 -0.64 12.51 -4.62
C LEU A 236 -1.46 13.74 -5.06
N SER A 237 -1.30 14.90 -4.41
CA SER A 237 -2.07 16.11 -4.71
C SER A 237 -1.90 16.56 -6.17
N THR A 238 -0.66 16.65 -6.66
CA THR A 238 -0.36 17.00 -8.05
C THR A 238 -0.93 16.01 -9.05
N TRP A 239 -0.96 14.72 -8.72
CA TRP A 239 -1.58 13.71 -9.56
C TRP A 239 -3.09 13.79 -9.52
N SER A 240 -3.67 14.08 -8.35
CA SER A 240 -5.10 14.31 -8.20
C SER A 240 -5.58 15.51 -9.02
N GLU A 241 -4.82 16.61 -9.01
CA GLU A 241 -5.10 17.78 -9.84
C GLU A 241 -4.99 17.47 -11.33
N ARG A 242 -3.94 16.77 -11.76
CA ARG A 242 -3.67 16.46 -13.17
C ARG A 242 -4.62 15.39 -13.75
N LEU A 243 -4.95 14.38 -12.97
CA LEU A 243 -5.73 13.21 -13.43
C LEU A 243 -7.22 13.30 -13.04
N GLY A 244 -7.56 14.15 -12.10
CA GLY A 244 -8.94 14.41 -11.69
C GLY A 244 -9.70 13.14 -11.32
N ALA A 245 -10.92 12.99 -11.82
CA ALA A 245 -11.80 11.87 -11.53
C ALA A 245 -11.28 10.50 -12.03
N SER A 246 -10.24 10.49 -12.88
CA SER A 246 -9.60 9.23 -13.32
C SER A 246 -8.69 8.61 -12.26
N LEU A 247 -8.36 9.34 -11.19
CA LEU A 247 -7.53 8.87 -10.08
C LEU A 247 -8.38 8.46 -8.88
N THR A 248 -8.19 7.25 -8.41
CA THR A 248 -8.77 6.75 -7.16
C THR A 248 -7.65 6.41 -6.18
N ILE A 249 -7.76 6.89 -4.95
CA ILE A 249 -6.81 6.60 -3.85
C ILE A 249 -7.56 5.80 -2.79
N GLU A 250 -7.06 4.62 -2.46
CA GLU A 250 -7.65 3.74 -1.46
C GLU A 250 -6.61 3.31 -0.43
N PRO A 251 -6.84 3.57 0.87
CA PRO A 251 -5.96 3.11 1.92
C PRO A 251 -6.14 1.61 2.15
N VAL A 252 -5.05 0.87 2.09
CA VAL A 252 -5.02 -0.58 2.29
C VAL A 252 -4.59 -0.88 3.73
N PHE A 253 -5.51 -1.40 4.50
CA PHE A 253 -5.25 -1.81 5.89
C PHE A 253 -4.78 -3.26 5.96
N GLY A 254 -4.03 -3.57 7.01
CA GLY A 254 -3.74 -4.94 7.36
C GLY A 254 -4.99 -5.73 7.77
N ARG A 255 -4.84 -7.04 7.91
CA ARG A 255 -5.92 -7.99 8.20
C ARG A 255 -5.68 -8.84 9.43
N ALA A 256 -4.45 -8.85 9.94
CA ALA A 256 -4.12 -9.49 11.21
C ALA A 256 -4.52 -8.58 12.39
N ALA A 257 -4.70 -9.15 13.57
CA ALA A 257 -5.08 -8.41 14.77
C ALA A 257 -4.08 -7.28 15.11
N GLY A 258 -2.80 -7.48 14.79
CA GLY A 258 -1.77 -6.50 15.06
C GLY A 258 -1.67 -5.35 14.04
N ASP A 259 -2.31 -5.49 12.85
CA ASP A 259 -2.20 -4.47 11.81
C ASP A 259 -3.53 -4.03 11.16
N GLN A 260 -4.68 -4.52 11.64
CA GLN A 260 -6.00 -4.20 11.07
C GLN A 260 -6.38 -2.72 11.09
N GLN A 261 -5.78 -1.93 11.99
CA GLN A 261 -5.92 -0.47 12.08
C GLN A 261 -4.71 0.28 11.49
N ARG A 262 -3.83 -0.42 10.76
CA ARG A 262 -2.63 0.16 10.15
C ARG A 262 -2.78 0.19 8.65
N VAL A 263 -2.57 1.35 8.07
CA VAL A 263 -2.46 1.49 6.62
C VAL A 263 -1.10 0.92 6.19
N LYS A 264 -1.14 -0.11 5.36
CA LYS A 264 0.05 -0.80 4.81
C LYS A 264 0.61 -0.03 3.62
N CYS A 265 -0.28 0.47 2.77
CA CYS A 265 0.04 1.22 1.56
C CYS A 265 -1.20 1.99 1.11
N LEU A 266 -1.04 2.85 0.12
CA LEU A 266 -2.14 3.34 -0.70
C LEU A 266 -2.19 2.53 -1.99
N TRP A 267 -3.39 2.10 -2.36
CA TRP A 267 -3.68 1.56 -3.68
C TRP A 267 -4.21 2.68 -4.55
N VAL A 268 -3.36 3.08 -5.49
CA VAL A 268 -3.66 4.17 -6.42
C VAL A 268 -4.07 3.57 -7.74
N ARG A 269 -5.23 3.98 -8.25
CA ARG A 269 -5.75 3.50 -9.53
C ARG A 269 -6.02 4.68 -10.44
N CYS A 270 -5.33 4.71 -11.57
CA CYS A 270 -5.60 5.62 -12.67
C CYS A 270 -6.37 4.85 -13.75
N ALA A 271 -7.59 5.28 -14.05
CA ALA A 271 -8.40 4.66 -15.09
C ALA A 271 -7.73 4.84 -16.46
N GLY A 272 -7.97 3.88 -17.35
CA GLY A 272 -7.64 4.03 -18.76
C GLY A 272 -8.51 5.11 -19.43
N ALA A 273 -8.11 5.50 -20.64
CA ALA A 273 -9.03 6.29 -21.48
C ALA A 273 -10.31 5.47 -21.72
N ALA A 274 -11.46 6.14 -21.64
CA ALA A 274 -12.70 5.51 -22.06
C ALA A 274 -12.55 5.09 -23.53
N ALA A 275 -12.83 3.83 -23.81
CA ALA A 275 -12.83 3.30 -25.17
C ALA A 275 -14.01 3.89 -25.97
#